data_ba9f183705f687f712f0993035d09ecb
#
_entry.id   ba9f183705f687f712f0993035d09ecb
#
_cell.length_a   1.000
_cell.length_b   1.000
_cell.length_c   1.000
_cell.angle_alpha   90.00
_cell.angle_beta   90.00
_cell.angle_gamma   90.00
#
_symmetry.space_group_name_H-M   'P 1'
#
loop_
_entity.id
_entity.type
_entity.pdbx_description
1 polymer ?
#
loop_
_entity_poly.entity_id
_entity_poly.type
_entity_poly.pdbx_seq_one_letter_code
_entity_poly.pdbx_strand_id
1 'polypeptide(L)'
;MNNGGSSFRSSPWLFAAAAILLAAFVVLVLPGESARAARTTPDGASYDLSLFYMPAEAFEKAAAYSVEGRFAYIAARWSFDLAFPLVYGFFAFAGWSFALERLGPRAAAHRRLALVALAGPLFDLAENVATTVIMASVPARPLAWGIAASLATPVKWI
;
A
#
# COMPACT_ATOMS: atom_id res chain seq x y z
N MET A 1 -39.25 -21.44 -3.73
CA MET A 1 -38.29 -21.25 -2.66
C MET A 1 -37.43 -20.03 -3.02
N ASN A 2 -37.76 -18.90 -2.41
CA ASN A 2 -37.04 -17.61 -2.64
C ASN A 2 -35.72 -17.66 -1.90
N ASN A 3 -34.61 -17.91 -2.59
CA ASN A 3 -33.31 -17.73 -2.04
C ASN A 3 -33.05 -16.23 -1.91
N GLY A 4 -33.42 -15.66 -0.76
CA GLY A 4 -33.05 -14.33 -0.32
C GLY A 4 -31.56 -14.20 -0.05
N GLY A 5 -30.72 -14.41 -1.06
CA GLY A 5 -29.35 -13.98 -1.01
C GLY A 5 -29.36 -12.45 -0.99
N SER A 6 -29.04 -11.85 0.15
CA SER A 6 -28.78 -10.43 0.25
C SER A 6 -27.67 -10.09 -0.74
N SER A 7 -28.06 -9.68 -1.95
CA SER A 7 -27.10 -9.13 -2.90
C SER A 7 -26.53 -7.86 -2.28
N PHE A 8 -25.32 -7.91 -1.82
CA PHE A 8 -24.55 -6.74 -1.44
C PHE A 8 -24.40 -5.90 -2.73
N ARG A 9 -25.42 -5.06 -3.00
CA ARG A 9 -25.37 -4.12 -4.12
C ARG A 9 -24.36 -3.06 -3.77
N SER A 10 -23.35 -2.86 -4.62
CA SER A 10 -22.43 -1.77 -4.42
C SER A 10 -23.21 -0.45 -4.52
N SER A 11 -23.31 0.23 -3.41
CA SER A 11 -24.01 1.51 -3.36
C SER A 11 -23.13 2.57 -4.03
N PRO A 12 -23.67 3.42 -4.93
CA PRO A 12 -22.93 4.57 -5.45
C PRO A 12 -22.43 5.49 -4.34
N TRP A 13 -23.15 5.52 -3.22
CA TRP A 13 -22.74 6.26 -2.03
C TRP A 13 -21.50 5.67 -1.34
N LEU A 14 -21.34 4.36 -1.37
CA LEU A 14 -20.14 3.71 -0.84
C LEU A 14 -18.90 4.07 -1.66
N PHE A 15 -19.02 4.05 -2.99
CA PHE A 15 -17.94 4.49 -3.87
C PHE A 15 -17.64 5.99 -3.70
N ALA A 16 -18.67 6.85 -3.62
CA ALA A 16 -18.50 8.27 -3.39
C ALA A 16 -17.81 8.53 -2.04
N ALA A 17 -18.22 7.86 -0.97
CA ALA A 17 -17.59 7.97 0.35
C ALA A 17 -16.12 7.52 0.33
N ALA A 18 -15.81 6.42 -0.35
CA ALA A 18 -14.44 5.94 -0.50
C ALA A 18 -13.58 6.93 -1.31
N ALA A 19 -14.13 7.54 -2.37
CA ALA A 19 -13.45 8.55 -3.16
C ALA A 19 -13.18 9.83 -2.36
N ILE A 20 -14.16 10.30 -1.58
CA ILE A 20 -13.99 11.45 -0.69
C ILE A 20 -12.93 11.17 0.38
N LEU A 21 -12.95 9.98 0.99
CA LEU A 21 -11.97 9.57 1.98
C LEU A 21 -10.56 9.55 1.39
N LEU A 22 -10.37 8.96 0.21
CA LEU A 22 -9.08 8.94 -0.48
C LEU A 22 -8.62 10.36 -0.83
N ALA A 23 -9.51 11.19 -1.39
CA ALA A 23 -9.19 12.58 -1.73
C ALA A 23 -8.78 13.38 -0.49
N ALA A 24 -9.52 13.25 0.61
CA ALA A 24 -9.18 13.90 1.87
C ALA A 24 -7.81 13.43 2.39
N PHE A 25 -7.52 12.15 2.32
CA PHE A 25 -6.24 11.60 2.76
C PHE A 25 -5.07 12.13 1.91
N VAL A 26 -5.23 12.16 0.59
CA VAL A 26 -4.21 12.67 -0.35
C VAL A 26 -3.97 14.18 -0.18
N VAL A 27 -5.03 14.95 0.07
CA VAL A 27 -4.93 16.41 0.15
C VAL A 27 -4.50 16.89 1.54
N LEU A 28 -4.99 16.24 2.60
CA LEU A 28 -4.81 16.73 3.97
C LEU A 28 -3.68 16.02 4.73
N VAL A 29 -3.42 14.75 4.44
CA VAL A 29 -2.47 13.92 5.21
C VAL A 29 -1.16 13.73 4.45
N LEU A 30 -1.23 13.33 3.18
CA LEU A 30 -0.05 12.98 2.37
C LEU A 30 1.01 14.10 2.29
N PRO A 31 0.68 15.41 2.14
CA PRO A 31 1.70 16.44 2.06
C PRO A 31 2.52 16.57 3.35
N GLY A 32 1.87 16.41 4.51
CA GLY A 32 2.53 16.44 5.81
C GLY A 32 3.50 15.28 6.00
N GLU A 33 3.08 14.06 5.63
CA GLU A 33 3.92 12.88 5.71
C GLU A 33 5.07 12.90 4.70
N SER A 34 4.83 13.39 3.47
CA SER A 34 5.89 13.59 2.47
C SER A 34 6.95 14.59 2.95
N ALA A 35 6.52 15.70 3.56
CA ALA A 35 7.43 16.69 4.13
C ALA A 35 8.22 16.13 5.33
N ARG A 36 7.60 15.27 6.14
CA ARG A 36 8.27 14.57 7.25
C ARG A 36 9.31 13.57 6.73
N ALA A 37 8.94 12.73 5.75
CA ALA A 37 9.83 11.77 5.12
C ALA A 37 11.05 12.47 4.48
N ALA A 38 10.85 13.58 3.77
CA ALA A 38 11.94 14.33 3.15
C ALA A 38 13.02 14.84 4.13
N ARG A 39 12.68 15.02 5.41
CA ARG A 39 13.64 15.47 6.44
C ARG A 39 14.53 14.35 6.96
N THR A 40 14.11 13.11 6.86
CA THR A 40 14.76 11.96 7.47
C THR A 40 15.29 10.95 6.45
N THR A 41 14.87 11.06 5.19
CA THR A 41 15.31 10.18 4.11
C THR A 41 16.53 10.78 3.42
N PRO A 42 17.66 10.07 3.41
CA PRO A 42 18.83 10.48 2.64
C PRO A 42 18.55 10.49 1.14
N ASP A 43 19.28 11.32 0.39
CA ASP A 43 19.16 11.40 -1.06
C ASP A 43 19.32 10.02 -1.70
N GLY A 44 18.37 9.66 -2.58
CA GLY A 44 18.35 8.38 -3.28
C GLY A 44 18.01 7.14 -2.42
N ALA A 45 17.83 7.28 -1.09
CA ALA A 45 17.54 6.16 -0.21
C ALA A 45 16.06 5.86 -0.01
N SER A 46 15.15 6.59 -0.67
CA SER A 46 13.71 6.33 -0.57
C SER A 46 13.34 4.99 -1.20
N TYR A 47 12.63 4.14 -0.43
CA TYR A 47 11.99 2.94 -0.94
C TYR A 47 10.70 3.29 -1.70
N ASP A 48 9.93 4.26 -1.21
CA ASP A 48 8.62 4.62 -1.76
C ASP A 48 8.67 5.24 -3.15
N LEU A 49 9.78 5.89 -3.48
CA LEU A 49 10.00 6.46 -4.82
C LEU A 49 10.67 5.47 -5.78
N SER A 50 10.96 4.26 -5.33
CA SER A 50 11.57 3.22 -6.16
C SER A 50 10.48 2.33 -6.75
N LEU A 51 10.45 2.19 -8.07
CA LEU A 51 9.58 1.20 -8.75
C LEU A 51 10.13 -0.21 -8.62
N PHE A 52 11.44 -0.33 -8.47
CA PHE A 52 12.16 -1.58 -8.30
C PHE A 52 13.52 -1.30 -7.66
N TYR A 53 14.03 -2.25 -6.90
CA TYR A 53 15.40 -2.30 -6.38
C TYR A 53 15.84 -3.75 -6.15
N MET A 54 17.14 -4.00 -6.28
CA MET A 54 17.73 -5.30 -5.96
C MET A 54 17.86 -5.51 -4.45
N PRO A 55 17.91 -6.75 -3.95
CA PRO A 55 18.08 -7.01 -2.51
C PRO A 55 19.31 -6.31 -1.90
N ALA A 56 20.42 -6.21 -2.64
CA ALA A 56 21.61 -5.50 -2.19
C ALA A 56 21.35 -4.00 -1.99
N GLU A 57 20.67 -3.38 -2.95
CA GLU A 57 20.30 -1.96 -2.90
C GLU A 57 19.37 -1.65 -1.71
N ALA A 58 18.47 -2.59 -1.36
CA ALA A 58 17.64 -2.44 -0.18
C ALA A 58 18.47 -2.24 1.10
N PHE A 59 19.54 -3.01 1.27
CA PHE A 59 20.44 -2.86 2.42
C PHE A 59 21.29 -1.60 2.36
N GLU A 60 21.71 -1.18 1.17
CA GLU A 60 22.46 0.07 0.97
C GLU A 60 21.59 1.29 1.31
N LYS A 61 20.33 1.29 0.86
CA LYS A 61 19.34 2.31 1.24
C LYS A 61 19.19 2.37 2.77
N ALA A 62 18.98 1.26 3.45
CA ALA A 62 18.85 1.22 4.91
C ALA A 62 20.12 1.70 5.64
N ALA A 63 21.29 1.34 5.14
CA ALA A 63 22.57 1.74 5.72
C ALA A 63 22.84 3.24 5.57
N ALA A 64 22.25 3.92 4.60
CA ALA A 64 22.38 5.35 4.40
C ALA A 64 21.63 6.17 5.47
N TYR A 65 20.60 5.60 6.10
CA TYR A 65 19.85 6.30 7.15
C TYR A 65 20.67 6.40 8.46
N SER A 66 20.56 7.52 9.16
CA SER A 66 20.98 7.62 10.56
C SER A 66 20.15 6.69 11.45
N VAL A 67 20.58 6.48 12.68
CA VAL A 67 19.82 5.67 13.66
C VAL A 67 18.42 6.26 13.86
N GLU A 68 18.34 7.57 14.07
CA GLU A 68 17.08 8.32 14.25
C GLU A 68 16.22 8.23 12.99
N GLY A 69 16.85 8.34 11.80
CA GLY A 69 16.18 8.21 10.51
C GLY A 69 15.52 6.84 10.31
N ARG A 70 16.20 5.76 10.72
CA ARG A 70 15.63 4.40 10.69
C ARG A 70 14.43 4.27 11.62
N PHE A 71 14.50 4.80 12.84
CA PHE A 71 13.35 4.79 13.75
C PHE A 71 12.16 5.60 13.19
N ALA A 72 12.43 6.78 12.63
CA ALA A 72 11.40 7.61 12.00
C ALA A 72 10.75 6.89 10.81
N TYR A 73 11.56 6.22 9.98
CA TYR A 73 11.08 5.40 8.87
C TYR A 73 10.17 4.28 9.36
N ILE A 74 10.61 3.48 10.35
CA ILE A 74 9.81 2.39 10.91
C ILE A 74 8.50 2.92 11.49
N ALA A 75 8.53 4.04 12.21
CA ALA A 75 7.33 4.65 12.77
C ALA A 75 6.32 5.06 11.68
N ALA A 76 6.80 5.62 10.55
CA ALA A 76 5.95 5.96 9.41
C ALA A 76 5.29 4.71 8.80
N ARG A 77 6.04 3.59 8.66
CA ARG A 77 5.51 2.31 8.14
C ARG A 77 4.32 1.79 8.96
N TRP A 78 4.35 1.95 10.28
CA TRP A 78 3.32 1.44 11.19
C TRP A 78 2.28 2.49 11.59
N SER A 79 2.28 3.66 10.97
CA SER A 79 1.26 4.69 11.11
C SER A 79 0.62 5.06 9.77
N PHE A 80 1.25 5.95 9.02
CA PHE A 80 0.75 6.41 7.73
C PHE A 80 0.66 5.29 6.70
N ASP A 81 1.74 4.52 6.51
CA ASP A 81 1.80 3.45 5.51
C ASP A 81 1.04 2.19 5.90
N LEU A 82 0.46 2.12 7.10
CA LEU A 82 -0.58 1.17 7.44
C LEU A 82 -1.96 1.69 7.03
N ALA A 83 -2.24 2.97 7.26
CA ALA A 83 -3.53 3.57 7.00
C ALA A 83 -3.78 3.78 5.49
N PHE A 84 -2.79 4.25 4.76
CA PHE A 84 -2.94 4.59 3.34
C PHE A 84 -3.33 3.39 2.46
N PRO A 85 -2.70 2.20 2.57
CA PRO A 85 -3.13 1.01 1.84
C PRO A 85 -4.58 0.59 2.11
N LEU A 86 -5.05 0.77 3.34
CA LEU A 86 -6.45 0.48 3.67
C LEU A 86 -7.40 1.46 2.98
N VAL A 87 -7.04 2.74 2.93
CA VAL A 87 -7.85 3.79 2.29
C VAL A 87 -7.94 3.59 0.77
N TYR A 88 -6.80 3.44 0.08
CA TYR A 88 -6.83 3.26 -1.36
C TYR A 88 -7.35 1.87 -1.76
N GLY A 89 -7.08 0.85 -0.96
CA GLY A 89 -7.64 -0.49 -1.17
C GLY A 89 -9.17 -0.51 -1.05
N PHE A 90 -9.71 0.20 -0.07
CA PHE A 90 -11.15 0.38 0.05
C PHE A 90 -11.74 1.12 -1.16
N PHE A 91 -11.10 2.19 -1.60
CA PHE A 91 -11.50 2.92 -2.81
C PHE A 91 -11.46 2.03 -4.05
N ALA A 92 -10.36 1.30 -4.27
CA ALA A 92 -10.21 0.41 -5.41
C ALA A 92 -11.25 -0.71 -5.40
N PHE A 93 -11.48 -1.34 -4.25
CA PHE A 93 -12.50 -2.37 -4.09
C PHE A 93 -13.92 -1.85 -4.34
N ALA A 94 -14.26 -0.70 -3.77
CA ALA A 94 -15.56 -0.07 -3.94
C ALA A 94 -15.79 0.36 -5.40
N GLY A 95 -14.78 0.96 -6.03
CA GLY A 95 -14.82 1.39 -7.43
C GLY A 95 -14.95 0.23 -8.39
N TRP A 96 -14.16 -0.83 -8.20
CA TRP A 96 -14.25 -2.04 -9.02
C TRP A 96 -15.61 -2.73 -8.88
N SER A 97 -16.10 -2.86 -7.65
CA SER A 97 -17.43 -3.44 -7.38
C SER A 97 -18.53 -2.62 -8.05
N PHE A 98 -18.45 -1.30 -7.96
CA PHE A 98 -19.39 -0.38 -8.61
C PHE A 98 -19.34 -0.51 -10.14
N ALA A 99 -18.15 -0.56 -10.73
CA ALA A 99 -17.99 -0.71 -12.18
C ALA A 99 -18.56 -2.03 -12.70
N LEU A 100 -18.27 -3.15 -12.03
CA LEU A 100 -18.80 -4.46 -12.41
C LEU A 100 -20.34 -4.50 -12.41
N GLU A 101 -20.98 -3.85 -11.46
CA GLU A 101 -22.44 -3.79 -11.44
C GLU A 101 -23.03 -2.95 -12.58
N ARG A 102 -22.33 -1.87 -12.98
CA ARG A 102 -22.75 -1.02 -14.11
C ARG A 102 -22.58 -1.70 -15.47
N LEU A 103 -21.64 -2.62 -15.61
CA LEU A 103 -21.42 -3.42 -16.81
C LEU A 103 -22.46 -4.52 -17.02
N GLY A 104 -23.36 -4.72 -16.07
CA GLY A 104 -24.51 -5.59 -16.17
C GLY A 104 -24.36 -6.96 -15.49
N PRO A 105 -25.41 -7.82 -15.56
CA PRO A 105 -25.50 -9.04 -14.76
C PRO A 105 -24.36 -10.05 -14.97
N ARG A 106 -23.82 -10.14 -16.19
CA ARG A 106 -22.69 -11.04 -16.50
C ARG A 106 -21.43 -10.60 -15.79
N ALA A 107 -21.13 -9.31 -15.80
CA ALA A 107 -19.99 -8.75 -15.10
C ALA A 107 -20.18 -8.82 -13.57
N ALA A 108 -21.37 -8.56 -13.07
CA ALA A 108 -21.72 -8.69 -11.67
C ALA A 108 -21.51 -10.11 -11.11
N ALA A 109 -21.63 -11.16 -11.96
CA ALA A 109 -21.29 -12.52 -11.57
C ALA A 109 -19.80 -12.71 -11.21
N HIS A 110 -18.93 -11.83 -11.71
CA HIS A 110 -17.49 -11.86 -11.46
C HIS A 110 -17.06 -10.95 -10.31
N ARG A 111 -17.94 -10.63 -9.37
CA ARG A 111 -17.64 -9.74 -8.22
C ARG A 111 -16.40 -10.14 -7.40
N ARG A 112 -16.05 -11.43 -7.41
CA ARG A 112 -14.82 -11.91 -6.76
C ARG A 112 -13.55 -11.27 -7.33
N LEU A 113 -13.61 -10.80 -8.60
CA LEU A 113 -12.49 -10.07 -9.21
C LEU A 113 -12.22 -8.72 -8.51
N ALA A 114 -13.21 -8.15 -7.81
CA ALA A 114 -12.98 -6.96 -6.99
C ALA A 114 -11.96 -7.20 -5.86
N LEU A 115 -11.80 -8.46 -5.43
CA LEU A 115 -10.79 -8.84 -4.44
C LEU A 115 -9.35 -8.69 -4.98
N VAL A 116 -9.17 -8.73 -6.29
CA VAL A 116 -7.86 -8.47 -6.93
C VAL A 116 -7.38 -7.05 -6.62
N ALA A 117 -8.31 -6.10 -6.46
CA ALA A 117 -7.98 -4.74 -6.06
C ALA A 117 -7.32 -4.64 -4.67
N LEU A 118 -7.42 -5.70 -3.86
CA LEU A 118 -6.75 -5.76 -2.55
C LEU A 118 -5.31 -6.27 -2.64
N ALA A 119 -4.87 -6.75 -3.80
CA ALA A 119 -3.50 -7.25 -3.96
C ALA A 119 -2.47 -6.13 -3.71
N GLY A 120 -2.66 -4.94 -4.30
CA GLY A 120 -1.79 -3.79 -4.07
C GLY A 120 -1.59 -3.48 -2.58
N PRO A 121 -2.66 -3.22 -1.80
CA PRO A 121 -2.57 -3.03 -0.36
C PRO A 121 -1.85 -4.15 0.40
N LEU A 122 -2.08 -5.41 0.03
CA LEU A 122 -1.42 -6.55 0.68
C LEU A 122 0.09 -6.57 0.40
N PHE A 123 0.50 -6.29 -0.83
CA PHE A 123 1.92 -6.20 -1.17
C PHE A 123 2.59 -4.98 -0.55
N ASP A 124 1.88 -3.86 -0.40
CA ASP A 124 2.36 -2.69 0.33
C ASP A 124 2.63 -3.04 1.81
N LEU A 125 1.71 -3.74 2.46
CA LEU A 125 1.91 -4.23 3.83
C LEU A 125 3.07 -5.23 3.93
N ALA A 126 3.23 -6.12 2.96
CA ALA A 126 4.35 -7.06 2.92
C ALA A 126 5.69 -6.32 2.77
N GLU A 127 5.74 -5.28 1.94
CA GLU A 127 6.93 -4.42 1.82
C GLU A 127 7.22 -3.68 3.14
N ASN A 128 6.18 -3.16 3.82
CA ASN A 128 6.34 -2.49 5.11
C ASN A 128 6.95 -3.41 6.16
N VAL A 129 6.55 -4.67 6.23
CA VAL A 129 7.17 -5.68 7.11
C VAL A 129 8.62 -5.91 6.71
N ALA A 130 8.87 -6.16 5.44
CA ALA A 130 10.23 -6.49 4.95
C ALA A 130 11.20 -5.31 5.18
N THR A 131 10.82 -4.10 4.82
CA THR A 131 11.66 -2.91 5.00
C THR A 131 11.85 -2.55 6.47
N THR A 132 10.85 -2.79 7.33
CA THR A 132 11.01 -2.66 8.79
C THR A 132 12.11 -3.58 9.33
N VAL A 133 12.10 -4.87 8.91
CA VAL A 133 13.13 -5.82 9.34
C VAL A 133 14.50 -5.41 8.79
N ILE A 134 14.59 -4.97 7.54
CA ILE A 134 15.84 -4.48 6.94
C ILE A 134 16.38 -3.30 7.74
N MET A 135 15.57 -2.28 8.01
CA MET A 135 15.94 -1.08 8.77
C MET A 135 16.40 -1.40 10.20
N ALA A 136 15.69 -2.32 10.87
CA ALA A 136 16.02 -2.75 12.24
C ALA A 136 17.28 -3.62 12.31
N SER A 137 17.64 -4.29 11.22
CA SER A 137 18.74 -5.26 11.19
C SER A 137 20.11 -4.64 10.90
N VAL A 138 20.18 -3.38 10.46
CA VAL A 138 21.46 -2.74 10.12
C VAL A 138 22.47 -2.84 11.27
N PRO A 139 23.71 -3.32 11.03
CA PRO A 139 24.37 -3.56 9.73
C PRO A 139 24.17 -4.97 9.15
N ALA A 140 23.40 -5.86 9.79
CA ALA A 140 23.11 -7.18 9.25
C ALA A 140 22.25 -7.08 7.97
N ARG A 141 22.46 -8.05 7.07
CA ARG A 141 21.80 -8.09 5.75
C ARG A 141 21.02 -9.40 5.59
N PRO A 142 19.85 -9.55 6.24
CA PRO A 142 19.04 -10.77 6.16
C PRO A 142 18.46 -10.92 4.76
N LEU A 143 19.10 -11.70 3.90
CA LEU A 143 18.83 -11.80 2.46
C LEU A 143 17.37 -12.11 2.13
N ALA A 144 16.72 -12.95 2.93
CA ALA A 144 15.31 -13.30 2.72
C ALA A 144 14.41 -12.07 2.72
N TRP A 145 14.66 -11.09 3.60
CA TRP A 145 13.88 -9.86 3.68
C TRP A 145 14.22 -8.87 2.56
N GLY A 146 15.48 -8.84 2.11
CA GLY A 146 15.87 -8.10 0.91
C GLY A 146 15.12 -8.62 -0.32
N ILE A 147 15.04 -9.94 -0.51
CA ILE A 147 14.29 -10.56 -1.60
C ILE A 147 12.79 -10.26 -1.46
N ALA A 148 12.22 -10.42 -0.25
CA ALA A 148 10.80 -10.14 -0.02
C ALA A 148 10.42 -8.70 -0.37
N ALA A 149 11.21 -7.72 0.06
CA ALA A 149 11.00 -6.31 -0.28
C ALA A 149 11.10 -6.06 -1.79
N SER A 150 12.15 -6.59 -2.44
CA SER A 150 12.37 -6.45 -3.89
C SER A 150 11.26 -7.05 -4.74
N LEU A 151 10.58 -8.09 -4.26
CA LEU A 151 9.44 -8.70 -4.96
C LEU A 151 8.13 -7.95 -4.67
N ALA A 152 7.93 -7.46 -3.45
CA ALA A 152 6.71 -6.75 -3.07
C ALA A 152 6.59 -5.41 -3.78
N THR A 153 7.69 -4.65 -3.90
CA THR A 153 7.72 -3.30 -4.47
C THR A 153 7.12 -3.21 -5.87
N PRO A 154 7.54 -3.98 -6.90
CA PRO A 154 6.97 -3.84 -8.23
C PRO A 154 5.50 -4.26 -8.29
N VAL A 155 5.09 -5.24 -7.48
CA VAL A 155 3.71 -5.76 -7.51
C VAL A 155 2.69 -4.75 -6.97
N LYS A 156 3.08 -3.92 -6.02
CA LYS A 156 2.17 -2.87 -5.50
C LYS A 156 1.84 -1.79 -6.53
N TRP A 157 2.66 -1.63 -7.58
CA TRP A 157 2.48 -0.62 -8.64
C TRP A 157 1.68 -1.14 -9.86
N ILE A 158 1.36 -2.43 -9.92
CA ILE A 158 0.58 -3.08 -10.99
C ILE A 158 -0.90 -3.18 -10.60
#